data_eb47664b366e7ab794eb151e4e05a0ba
#
_entry.id   eb47664b366e7ab794eb151e4e05a0ba
#
_cell.length_a   1.000
_cell.length_b   1.000
_cell.length_c   1.000
_cell.angle_alpha   90.00
_cell.angle_beta   90.00
_cell.angle_gamma   90.00
#
_symmetry.space_group_name_H-M   'P 1'
#
loop_
_entity.id
_entity.type
_entity.pdbx_description
1 polymer ?
#
loop_
_entity_poly.entity_id
_entity_poly.type
_entity_poly.pdbx_seq_one_letter_code
_entity_poly.pdbx_strand_id
1 'polypeptide(L)'
;EAAFATADAIVEGEYISQRVHHACLETHGMVVDYRGGDTATIYASTQGTFTIGADAAKELGLTESAVTVSVEHMGGGFGSKFGLGLEGLLACRLSKQTKTPVKLMFTRYDEFVMAGNRSGSWQKLKAGVKKDGTIVALNARQYRLGGLGPGSQAGQPYIYSMGNTYREIYALHTNEDSSIAMRAPGHPQASFAVESLMDELAYKIKMDPVEFRLKNLRDEVYHRQLERAAKEIGWSRRNPVAGGNAGPMKRGMGCAVGTWGGGGNNQCKVDVTISRDGSVVVAVGTQDLGTGTRTYTRAIVAEELGLGINDVKERIGNSKLGAANPSGGSTTAPSLSPSVKDAAIKARVMMAERVAPLLGNAKPEEIVFAGGKVSAGGRSLSWQQATASLPAAGITSHGEWRADLQARGVHGVCFAEVEVDVETGHVKPIKMVHIQDGGLPLNRLTMESQINGGMIQSLGMALWEGRVMDAQLGMMLNPGFGDYKLPGSLEMPELVPLIDDDDKREAVIGIAEGCIIPAVGALVNAVFNACGVRVRELPVTPDKILMGLAKGTQITQI
;
A
#
# COMPACT_ATOMS: atom_id res chain seq x y z
N GLU A 1 -15.06 -13.75 30.50
CA GLU A 1 -14.34 -14.67 31.41
C GLU A 1 -14.84 -16.12 31.25
N ALA A 2 -16.17 -16.39 31.30
CA ALA A 2 -16.70 -17.77 31.21
C ALA A 2 -16.20 -18.55 29.97
N ALA A 3 -16.03 -17.89 28.84
CA ALA A 3 -15.53 -18.53 27.62
C ALA A 3 -14.06 -19.01 27.77
N PHE A 4 -13.22 -18.30 28.53
CA PHE A 4 -11.85 -18.76 28.80
C PHE A 4 -11.81 -20.03 29.65
N ALA A 5 -12.78 -20.27 30.51
CA ALA A 5 -12.87 -21.51 31.28
C ALA A 5 -13.09 -22.76 30.41
N THR A 6 -13.52 -22.58 29.17
CA THR A 6 -13.70 -23.68 28.21
C THR A 6 -12.47 -23.95 27.35
N ALA A 7 -11.42 -23.12 27.43
CA ALA A 7 -10.19 -23.27 26.65
C ALA A 7 -9.30 -24.37 27.23
N ASP A 8 -8.63 -25.12 26.36
CA ASP A 8 -7.60 -26.10 26.75
C ASP A 8 -6.23 -25.43 26.90
N ALA A 9 -6.01 -24.31 26.21
CA ALA A 9 -4.83 -23.48 26.38
C ALA A 9 -5.19 -21.99 26.26
N ILE A 10 -4.45 -21.15 26.97
CA ILE A 10 -4.58 -19.71 26.96
C ILE A 10 -3.21 -19.09 26.68
N VAL A 11 -3.18 -18.09 25.82
CA VAL A 11 -2.03 -17.20 25.61
C VAL A 11 -2.43 -15.79 25.97
N GLU A 12 -1.58 -15.11 26.73
CA GLU A 12 -1.70 -13.70 27.08
C GLU A 12 -0.37 -13.00 26.84
N GLY A 13 -0.40 -11.82 26.22
CA GLY A 13 0.80 -11.07 25.91
C GLY A 13 0.55 -9.61 25.62
N GLU A 14 1.62 -8.83 25.76
CA GLU A 14 1.67 -7.43 25.35
C GLU A 14 2.52 -7.31 24.10
N TYR A 15 1.97 -6.69 23.05
CA TYR A 15 2.62 -6.52 21.75
C TYR A 15 2.78 -5.04 21.47
N ILE A 16 4.03 -4.61 21.30
CA ILE A 16 4.39 -3.20 21.15
C ILE A 16 5.03 -2.98 19.78
N SER A 17 4.49 -2.06 18.99
CA SER A 17 5.14 -1.59 17.78
C SER A 17 5.65 -0.17 17.98
N GLN A 18 6.86 0.08 17.51
CA GLN A 18 7.49 1.39 17.50
C GLN A 18 6.84 2.31 16.46
N ARG A 19 7.21 3.59 16.48
CA ARG A 19 6.97 4.53 15.39
C ARG A 19 7.99 4.31 14.29
N VAL A 20 7.54 4.39 13.03
CA VAL A 20 8.42 4.37 11.85
C VAL A 20 8.12 5.55 10.94
N HIS A 21 9.14 6.05 10.26
CA HIS A 21 9.03 7.18 9.36
C HIS A 21 8.73 6.74 7.93
N HIS A 22 8.11 7.63 7.14
CA HIS A 22 7.81 7.38 5.73
C HIS A 22 9.09 7.26 4.90
N ALA A 23 10.13 8.01 5.30
CA ALA A 23 11.46 7.98 4.72
C ALA A 23 11.46 8.09 3.17
N CYS A 24 10.58 8.93 2.63
CA CYS A 24 10.49 9.18 1.20
C CYS A 24 11.84 9.66 0.67
N LEU A 25 12.30 9.14 -0.49
CA LEU A 25 13.56 9.60 -1.09
C LEU A 25 13.46 11.06 -1.52
N GLU A 26 12.37 11.46 -2.18
CA GLU A 26 12.00 12.85 -2.36
C GLU A 26 11.40 13.38 -1.05
N THR A 27 12.02 14.39 -0.45
CA THR A 27 11.52 15.02 0.76
C THR A 27 10.25 15.83 0.48
N HIS A 28 9.50 16.21 1.53
CA HIS A 28 8.38 17.14 1.40
C HIS A 28 8.88 18.48 0.85
N GLY A 29 8.09 19.09 -0.01
CA GLY A 29 8.40 20.41 -0.53
C GLY A 29 7.67 20.77 -1.80
N MET A 30 7.80 22.04 -2.16
CA MET A 30 7.21 22.59 -3.38
C MET A 30 7.90 23.87 -3.84
N VAL A 31 7.56 24.25 -5.07
CA VAL A 31 7.83 25.59 -5.61
C VAL A 31 6.50 26.29 -5.78
N VAL A 32 6.35 27.45 -5.15
CA VAL A 32 5.17 28.33 -5.31
C VAL A 32 5.59 29.52 -6.17
N ASP A 33 5.07 29.60 -7.39
CA ASP A 33 5.24 30.75 -8.29
C ASP A 33 4.00 31.65 -8.22
N TYR A 34 4.07 32.66 -7.34
CA TYR A 34 3.08 33.72 -7.22
C TYR A 34 3.78 35.08 -7.34
N ARG A 35 3.41 35.85 -8.36
CA ARG A 35 4.06 37.14 -8.67
C ARG A 35 3.22 38.37 -8.34
N GLY A 36 2.22 38.19 -7.46
CA GLY A 36 1.33 39.27 -7.05
C GLY A 36 0.18 39.58 -8.02
N GLY A 37 -0.07 38.69 -9.00
CA GLY A 37 -1.19 38.77 -9.92
C GLY A 37 -2.39 37.94 -9.47
N ASP A 38 -3.30 37.65 -10.41
CA ASP A 38 -4.55 36.95 -10.16
C ASP A 38 -4.43 35.43 -10.22
N THR A 39 -3.25 34.87 -10.50
CA THR A 39 -3.00 33.43 -10.64
C THR A 39 -1.70 33.01 -9.96
N ALA A 40 -1.63 31.74 -9.57
CA ALA A 40 -0.42 31.10 -9.04
C ALA A 40 -0.25 29.71 -9.65
N THR A 41 1.02 29.27 -9.77
CA THR A 41 1.37 27.89 -10.12
C THR A 41 2.20 27.27 -9.00
N ILE A 42 1.85 26.05 -8.61
CA ILE A 42 2.54 25.30 -7.56
C ILE A 42 3.03 23.99 -8.15
N TYR A 43 4.33 23.78 -8.08
CA TYR A 43 4.98 22.50 -8.41
C TYR A 43 5.22 21.77 -7.08
N ALA A 44 4.48 20.70 -6.83
CA ALA A 44 4.43 20.08 -5.51
C ALA A 44 4.79 18.60 -5.53
N SER A 45 5.44 18.14 -4.46
CA SER A 45 5.52 16.73 -4.13
C SER A 45 4.29 16.37 -3.31
N THR A 46 3.22 15.87 -3.94
CA THR A 46 1.92 15.63 -3.26
C THR A 46 1.17 14.40 -3.78
N GLN A 47 0.43 13.75 -2.86
CA GLN A 47 -0.55 12.70 -3.14
C GLN A 47 -1.95 13.25 -3.46
N GLY A 48 -2.14 14.57 -3.39
CA GLY A 48 -3.45 15.21 -3.55
C GLY A 48 -3.37 16.50 -4.35
N THR A 49 -3.29 16.40 -5.67
CA THR A 49 -3.20 17.55 -6.58
C THR A 49 -4.28 18.62 -6.30
N PHE A 50 -5.52 18.19 -6.07
CA PHE A 50 -6.63 19.12 -5.82
C PHE A 50 -6.67 19.63 -4.37
N THR A 51 -6.29 18.82 -3.40
CA THR A 51 -6.27 19.21 -1.97
C THR A 51 -5.33 20.39 -1.72
N ILE A 52 -4.12 20.34 -2.27
CA ILE A 52 -3.14 21.44 -2.12
C ILE A 52 -3.62 22.74 -2.77
N GLY A 53 -4.34 22.65 -3.90
CA GLY A 53 -4.84 23.82 -4.61
C GLY A 53 -5.77 24.70 -3.75
N ALA A 54 -6.71 24.10 -3.04
CA ALA A 54 -7.64 24.79 -2.16
C ALA A 54 -6.94 25.49 -0.98
N ASP A 55 -6.02 24.75 -0.31
CA ASP A 55 -5.27 25.29 0.83
C ASP A 55 -4.36 26.45 0.41
N ALA A 56 -3.67 26.31 -0.71
CA ALA A 56 -2.79 27.35 -1.23
C ALA A 56 -3.55 28.58 -1.72
N ALA A 57 -4.71 28.41 -2.33
CA ALA A 57 -5.58 29.51 -2.74
C ALA A 57 -5.97 30.38 -1.53
N LYS A 58 -6.35 29.74 -0.42
CA LYS A 58 -6.67 30.41 0.84
C LYS A 58 -5.49 31.24 1.36
N GLU A 59 -4.27 30.66 1.40
CA GLU A 59 -3.08 31.37 1.90
C GLU A 59 -2.66 32.53 0.99
N LEU A 60 -2.77 32.35 -0.32
CA LEU A 60 -2.44 33.40 -1.29
C LEU A 60 -3.52 34.50 -1.36
N GLY A 61 -4.75 34.22 -0.95
CA GLY A 61 -5.90 35.11 -1.08
C GLY A 61 -6.47 35.11 -2.51
N LEU A 62 -6.39 33.94 -3.17
CA LEU A 62 -6.89 33.71 -4.52
C LEU A 62 -8.12 32.81 -4.49
N THR A 63 -8.83 32.70 -5.62
CA THR A 63 -9.82 31.64 -5.82
C THR A 63 -9.11 30.32 -6.14
N GLU A 64 -9.72 29.19 -5.83
CA GLU A 64 -9.15 27.87 -6.13
C GLU A 64 -8.90 27.68 -7.64
N SER A 65 -9.83 28.19 -8.47
CA SER A 65 -9.68 28.16 -9.92
C SER A 65 -8.50 28.98 -10.46
N ALA A 66 -7.95 29.91 -9.69
CA ALA A 66 -6.80 30.72 -10.04
C ALA A 66 -5.46 30.02 -9.71
N VAL A 67 -5.49 28.95 -8.91
CA VAL A 67 -4.30 28.18 -8.56
C VAL A 67 -4.17 26.94 -9.44
N THR A 68 -2.99 26.76 -10.04
CA THR A 68 -2.63 25.54 -10.77
C THR A 68 -1.65 24.73 -9.93
N VAL A 69 -1.95 23.47 -9.67
CA VAL A 69 -1.02 22.53 -9.04
C VAL A 69 -0.51 21.56 -10.09
N SER A 70 0.81 21.39 -10.17
CA SER A 70 1.48 20.48 -11.09
C SER A 70 2.32 19.45 -10.32
N VAL A 71 2.13 18.17 -10.64
CA VAL A 71 2.83 17.03 -10.04
C VAL A 71 3.19 16.06 -11.17
N GLU A 72 4.21 16.39 -11.94
CA GLU A 72 4.62 15.55 -13.08
C GLU A 72 5.22 14.22 -12.62
N HIS A 73 6.08 14.27 -11.60
CA HIS A 73 6.73 13.12 -10.98
C HIS A 73 6.74 13.29 -9.47
N MET A 74 6.69 12.19 -8.74
CA MET A 74 6.69 12.17 -7.28
C MET A 74 7.54 11.01 -6.77
N GLY A 75 8.52 11.32 -5.92
CA GLY A 75 9.49 10.39 -5.34
C GLY A 75 9.04 9.70 -4.06
N GLY A 76 7.79 9.27 -3.99
CA GLY A 76 7.19 8.57 -2.85
C GLY A 76 6.42 9.49 -1.91
N GLY A 77 5.45 8.94 -1.22
CA GLY A 77 4.61 9.66 -0.24
C GLY A 77 4.15 8.78 0.90
N PHE A 78 3.72 7.56 0.60
CA PHE A 78 3.29 6.52 1.54
C PHE A 78 2.21 6.95 2.55
N GLY A 79 1.55 8.10 2.33
CA GLY A 79 0.51 8.66 3.19
C GLY A 79 0.89 9.96 3.88
N SER A 80 2.11 10.48 3.72
CA SER A 80 2.55 11.71 4.38
C SER A 80 2.24 12.99 3.59
N LYS A 81 2.00 12.92 2.28
CA LYS A 81 1.97 14.07 1.39
C LYS A 81 0.56 14.41 0.87
N PHE A 82 -0.44 14.51 1.75
CA PHE A 82 -1.82 14.81 1.34
C PHE A 82 -2.18 16.30 1.38
N GLY A 83 -1.67 17.06 2.34
CA GLY A 83 -1.99 18.47 2.55
C GLY A 83 -0.87 19.41 2.12
N LEU A 84 -1.11 20.70 2.29
CA LEU A 84 -0.14 21.76 1.98
C LEU A 84 1.13 21.66 2.86
N GLY A 85 1.01 21.12 4.07
CA GLY A 85 2.12 21.02 5.01
C GLY A 85 2.62 22.38 5.52
N LEU A 86 3.59 22.34 6.43
CA LEU A 86 4.24 23.55 6.92
C LEU A 86 5.12 24.19 5.84
N GLU A 87 5.80 23.36 5.05
CA GLU A 87 6.65 23.78 3.95
C GLU A 87 5.87 24.54 2.88
N GLY A 88 4.70 24.05 2.52
CA GLY A 88 3.84 24.71 1.54
C GLY A 88 3.20 25.99 2.06
N LEU A 89 2.78 25.98 3.34
CA LEU A 89 2.26 27.18 4.01
C LEU A 89 3.31 28.30 4.00
N LEU A 90 4.55 27.99 4.40
CA LEU A 90 5.64 28.95 4.41
C LEU A 90 6.02 29.42 3.00
N ALA A 91 6.07 28.51 2.03
CA ALA A 91 6.37 28.85 0.64
C ALA A 91 5.30 29.79 0.06
N CYS A 92 4.01 29.57 0.33
CA CYS A 92 2.92 30.45 -0.09
C CYS A 92 3.07 31.85 0.54
N ARG A 93 3.30 31.93 1.85
CA ARG A 93 3.46 33.21 2.55
C ARG A 93 4.65 34.02 2.05
N LEU A 94 5.81 33.35 1.89
CA LEU A 94 7.01 34.00 1.38
C LEU A 94 6.83 34.45 -0.06
N SER A 95 6.25 33.62 -0.94
CA SER A 95 5.96 34.02 -2.32
C SER A 95 5.00 35.19 -2.41
N LYS A 96 3.96 35.21 -1.56
CA LYS A 96 3.03 36.33 -1.45
C LYS A 96 3.71 37.64 -1.03
N GLN A 97 4.60 37.55 -0.04
CA GLN A 97 5.32 38.71 0.49
C GLN A 97 6.35 39.26 -0.51
N THR A 98 7.10 38.39 -1.15
CA THR A 98 8.20 38.76 -2.07
C THR A 98 7.75 39.00 -3.49
N LYS A 99 6.57 38.50 -3.88
CA LYS A 99 6.04 38.49 -5.26
C LYS A 99 7.00 37.84 -6.25
N THR A 100 7.69 36.80 -5.79
CA THR A 100 8.65 36.00 -6.57
C THR A 100 8.43 34.51 -6.31
N PRO A 101 8.86 33.61 -7.23
CA PRO A 101 8.83 32.18 -6.99
C PRO A 101 9.65 31.81 -5.76
N VAL A 102 9.08 30.98 -4.88
CA VAL A 102 9.76 30.45 -3.69
C VAL A 102 9.80 28.93 -3.76
N LYS A 103 11.01 28.37 -3.69
CA LYS A 103 11.23 26.93 -3.51
C LYS A 103 11.55 26.66 -2.04
N LEU A 104 10.76 25.79 -1.43
CA LEU A 104 11.01 25.27 -0.09
C LEU A 104 10.91 23.76 -0.10
N MET A 105 12.03 23.10 0.20
CA MET A 105 12.14 21.66 0.31
C MET A 105 12.71 21.33 1.69
N PHE A 106 12.14 20.33 2.36
CA PHE A 106 12.72 19.82 3.59
C PHE A 106 14.10 19.22 3.34
N THR A 107 15.00 19.42 4.29
CA THR A 107 16.24 18.63 4.37
C THR A 107 15.88 17.20 4.81
N ARG A 108 16.84 16.28 4.75
CA ARG A 108 16.61 14.93 5.29
C ARG A 108 16.33 14.93 6.79
N TYR A 109 16.96 15.83 7.52
CA TYR A 109 16.67 16.03 8.94
C TYR A 109 15.21 16.46 9.16
N ASP A 110 14.75 17.49 8.45
CA ASP A 110 13.38 18.00 8.57
C ASP A 110 12.35 16.91 8.23
N GLU A 111 12.64 16.07 7.22
CA GLU A 111 11.78 14.95 6.83
C GLU A 111 11.55 13.97 7.99
N PHE A 112 12.56 13.71 8.82
CA PHE A 112 12.43 12.81 9.97
C PHE A 112 11.77 13.47 11.18
N VAL A 113 11.93 14.78 11.38
CA VAL A 113 11.42 15.45 12.57
C VAL A 113 10.10 16.17 12.36
N MET A 114 9.70 16.46 11.11
CA MET A 114 8.53 17.30 10.80
C MET A 114 7.49 16.63 9.88
N ALA A 115 7.87 15.62 9.10
CA ALA A 115 6.97 15.02 8.10
C ALA A 115 6.02 13.95 8.67
N GLY A 116 5.94 13.82 9.98
CA GLY A 116 5.10 12.86 10.69
C GLY A 116 5.64 11.42 10.64
N ASN A 117 4.85 10.49 11.16
CA ASN A 117 5.27 9.09 11.32
C ASN A 117 4.07 8.15 11.36
N ARG A 118 4.29 6.84 11.12
CA ARG A 118 3.34 5.80 11.51
C ARG A 118 3.24 5.77 13.03
N SER A 119 2.03 5.82 13.58
CA SER A 119 1.81 5.70 15.02
C SER A 119 2.38 4.40 15.58
N GLY A 120 2.94 4.45 16.76
CA GLY A 120 3.18 3.26 17.56
C GLY A 120 1.87 2.63 18.05
N SER A 121 1.94 1.42 18.57
CA SER A 121 0.81 0.75 19.22
C SER A 121 1.27 -0.08 20.42
N TRP A 122 0.38 -0.18 21.40
CA TRP A 122 0.52 -1.09 22.53
C TRP A 122 -0.76 -1.92 22.64
N GLN A 123 -0.66 -3.23 22.55
CA GLN A 123 -1.79 -4.14 22.50
C GLN A 123 -1.64 -5.24 23.55
N LYS A 124 -2.61 -5.32 24.47
CA LYS A 124 -2.72 -6.41 25.45
C LYS A 124 -3.74 -7.39 24.90
N LEU A 125 -3.31 -8.58 24.55
CA LEU A 125 -4.14 -9.61 23.95
C LEU A 125 -4.14 -10.86 24.82
N LYS A 126 -5.32 -11.44 25.05
CA LYS A 126 -5.52 -12.73 25.70
C LYS A 126 -6.48 -13.54 24.86
N ALA A 127 -6.08 -14.74 24.44
CA ALA A 127 -6.95 -15.63 23.68
C ALA A 127 -6.92 -17.05 24.23
N GLY A 128 -8.05 -17.73 24.12
CA GLY A 128 -8.24 -19.12 24.53
C GLY A 128 -8.54 -20.02 23.35
N VAL A 129 -7.97 -21.23 23.34
CA VAL A 129 -8.06 -22.19 22.23
C VAL A 129 -8.34 -23.59 22.76
N LYS A 130 -9.13 -24.39 21.99
CA LYS A 130 -9.34 -25.82 22.19
C LYS A 130 -8.15 -26.62 21.62
N LYS A 131 -7.97 -27.89 22.09
CA LYS A 131 -6.96 -28.82 21.54
C LYS A 131 -7.13 -29.05 20.03
N ASP A 132 -8.36 -28.95 19.52
CA ASP A 132 -8.65 -29.10 18.11
C ASP A 132 -8.34 -27.84 17.28
N GLY A 133 -7.80 -26.78 17.89
CA GLY A 133 -7.45 -25.51 17.26
C GLY A 133 -8.58 -24.47 17.21
N THR A 134 -9.76 -24.75 17.72
CA THR A 134 -10.87 -23.80 17.71
C THR A 134 -10.64 -22.68 18.73
N ILE A 135 -10.60 -21.43 18.29
CA ILE A 135 -10.48 -20.27 19.17
C ILE A 135 -11.84 -19.98 19.82
N VAL A 136 -11.88 -19.90 21.14
CA VAL A 136 -13.12 -19.78 21.91
C VAL A 136 -13.34 -18.39 22.49
N ALA A 137 -12.28 -17.64 22.75
CA ALA A 137 -12.35 -16.30 23.33
C ALA A 137 -11.18 -15.41 22.96
N LEU A 138 -11.44 -14.11 22.86
CA LEU A 138 -10.46 -13.05 22.78
C LEU A 138 -10.81 -11.91 23.73
N ASN A 139 -9.83 -11.44 24.52
CA ASN A 139 -9.84 -10.15 25.18
C ASN A 139 -8.73 -9.29 24.59
N ALA A 140 -9.05 -8.14 24.04
CA ALA A 140 -8.12 -7.24 23.37
C ALA A 140 -8.28 -5.82 23.90
N ARG A 141 -7.21 -5.30 24.52
CA ARG A 141 -7.11 -3.89 24.89
C ARG A 141 -5.97 -3.27 24.08
N GLN A 142 -6.29 -2.22 23.33
CA GLN A 142 -5.41 -1.64 22.34
C GLN A 142 -5.24 -0.14 22.58
N TYR A 143 -3.99 0.33 22.55
CA TYR A 143 -3.62 1.73 22.70
C TYR A 143 -2.93 2.22 21.43
N ARG A 144 -3.49 3.28 20.83
CA ARG A 144 -2.90 4.00 19.70
C ARG A 144 -1.99 5.08 20.25
N LEU A 145 -0.72 5.07 19.87
CA LEU A 145 0.29 6.02 20.34
C LEU A 145 0.55 7.06 19.24
N GLY A 146 -0.38 8.00 19.10
CA GLY A 146 -0.41 8.95 17.98
C GLY A 146 0.31 10.27 18.22
N GLY A 147 1.03 10.44 19.33
CA GLY A 147 1.60 11.73 19.71
C GLY A 147 0.49 12.72 20.07
N LEU A 148 0.52 13.93 19.51
CA LEU A 148 -0.55 14.93 19.65
C LEU A 148 -1.81 14.58 18.84
N GLY A 149 -1.72 13.61 17.90
CA GLY A 149 -2.84 13.13 17.11
C GLY A 149 -3.45 11.83 17.64
N PRO A 150 -4.56 11.35 17.04
CA PRO A 150 -5.29 10.17 17.53
C PRO A 150 -4.58 8.83 17.24
N GLY A 151 -3.58 8.81 16.35
CA GLY A 151 -2.95 7.58 15.88
C GLY A 151 -3.87 6.68 15.06
N SER A 152 -3.32 5.56 14.59
CA SER A 152 -4.04 4.55 13.80
C SER A 152 -3.80 3.16 14.36
N GLN A 153 -4.88 2.38 14.52
CA GLN A 153 -4.83 0.97 14.92
C GLN A 153 -6.06 0.25 14.41
N ALA A 154 -5.87 -0.81 13.63
CA ALA A 154 -6.97 -1.70 13.29
C ALA A 154 -7.42 -2.50 14.51
N GLY A 155 -8.74 -2.71 14.65
CA GLY A 155 -9.31 -3.40 15.79
C GLY A 155 -9.09 -4.90 15.75
N GLN A 156 -8.88 -5.52 16.91
CA GLN A 156 -8.88 -6.97 17.06
C GLN A 156 -10.30 -7.50 17.36
N PRO A 157 -10.72 -8.71 16.95
CA PRO A 157 -9.97 -9.62 16.08
C PRO A 157 -9.85 -9.03 14.67
N TYR A 158 -8.69 -9.14 14.08
CA TYR A 158 -8.42 -8.42 12.84
C TYR A 158 -9.02 -9.11 11.60
N ILE A 159 -8.81 -10.41 11.48
CA ILE A 159 -9.29 -11.22 10.34
C ILE A 159 -10.01 -12.47 10.85
N TYR A 160 -9.57 -13.01 11.97
CA TYR A 160 -10.00 -14.29 12.48
C TYR A 160 -11.36 -14.25 13.16
N SER A 161 -12.07 -15.38 13.11
CA SER A 161 -13.27 -15.60 13.91
C SER A 161 -12.88 -16.13 15.29
N MET A 162 -13.03 -15.30 16.33
CA MET A 162 -12.49 -15.60 17.66
C MET A 162 -13.53 -15.90 18.73
N GLY A 163 -14.66 -16.49 18.36
CA GLY A 163 -15.70 -16.86 19.33
C GLY A 163 -16.20 -15.65 20.14
N ASN A 164 -16.13 -15.72 21.47
CA ASN A 164 -16.49 -14.62 22.34
C ASN A 164 -15.40 -13.55 22.37
N THR A 165 -15.71 -12.35 21.92
CA THR A 165 -14.75 -11.26 21.81
C THR A 165 -15.13 -10.08 22.68
N TYR A 166 -14.16 -9.60 23.48
CA TYR A 166 -14.21 -8.31 24.15
C TYR A 166 -13.04 -7.46 23.67
N ARG A 167 -13.30 -6.21 23.30
CA ARG A 167 -12.25 -5.29 22.86
C ARG A 167 -12.46 -3.88 23.32
N GLU A 168 -11.36 -3.21 23.60
CA GLU A 168 -11.29 -1.78 23.87
C GLU A 168 -10.17 -1.17 23.03
N ILE A 169 -10.42 0.01 22.46
CA ILE A 169 -9.41 0.77 21.71
C ILE A 169 -9.36 2.18 22.26
N TYR A 170 -8.18 2.60 22.67
CA TYR A 170 -7.91 3.92 23.22
C TYR A 170 -6.94 4.68 22.32
N ALA A 171 -7.19 5.97 22.12
CA ALA A 171 -6.21 6.90 21.59
C ALA A 171 -5.51 7.60 22.77
N LEU A 172 -4.19 7.49 22.81
CA LEU A 172 -3.38 8.15 23.84
C LEU A 172 -2.64 9.34 23.23
N HIS A 173 -2.78 10.48 23.86
CA HIS A 173 -1.94 11.62 23.57
C HIS A 173 -0.61 11.48 24.34
N THR A 174 0.48 11.68 23.64
CA THR A 174 1.84 11.67 24.20
C THR A 174 2.57 12.95 23.78
N ASN A 175 3.60 13.35 24.52
CA ASN A 175 4.38 14.55 24.24
C ASN A 175 5.35 14.32 23.06
N GLU A 176 4.80 14.00 21.92
CA GLU A 176 5.51 13.72 20.68
C GLU A 176 4.76 14.32 19.49
N ASP A 177 5.43 14.44 18.35
CA ASP A 177 4.81 14.88 17.10
C ASP A 177 3.59 14.04 16.71
N SER A 178 2.65 14.65 16.00
CA SER A 178 1.45 13.96 15.51
C SER A 178 1.83 12.89 14.49
N SER A 179 1.32 11.69 14.70
CA SER A 179 1.37 10.67 13.66
C SER A 179 0.41 11.01 12.51
N ILE A 180 0.79 10.61 11.33
CA ILE A 180 -0.02 10.75 10.11
C ILE A 180 -0.19 9.39 9.42
N ALA A 181 -1.03 9.33 8.40
CA ALA A 181 -1.24 8.10 7.65
C ALA A 181 0.09 7.57 7.06
N MET A 182 0.34 6.28 7.20
CA MET A 182 1.41 5.59 6.48
C MET A 182 0.88 4.24 5.99
N ARG A 183 1.10 3.94 4.72
CA ARG A 183 0.73 2.73 3.96
C ARG A 183 0.02 1.67 4.81
N ALA A 184 -1.29 1.47 4.63
CA ALA A 184 -2.19 0.66 5.48
C ALA A 184 -2.24 1.12 6.96
N PRO A 185 -2.74 2.35 7.27
CA PRO A 185 -2.73 2.89 8.63
C PRO A 185 -3.32 1.94 9.68
N GLY A 186 -2.53 1.58 10.68
CA GLY A 186 -2.92 0.71 11.80
C GLY A 186 -2.93 -0.80 11.52
N HIS A 187 -2.92 -1.22 10.27
CA HIS A 187 -3.03 -2.64 9.91
C HIS A 187 -1.74 -3.45 10.12
N PRO A 188 -0.53 -2.98 9.77
CA PRO A 188 0.70 -3.71 10.09
C PRO A 188 0.89 -3.93 11.60
N GLN A 189 0.53 -2.95 12.44
CA GLN A 189 0.58 -3.07 13.89
C GLN A 189 -0.41 -4.14 14.41
N ALA A 190 -1.64 -4.15 13.87
CA ALA A 190 -2.66 -5.13 14.23
C ALA A 190 -2.29 -6.54 13.77
N SER A 191 -1.80 -6.68 12.54
CA SER A 191 -1.33 -7.95 11.99
C SER A 191 -0.16 -8.51 12.79
N PHE A 192 0.86 -7.70 13.10
CA PHE A 192 1.96 -8.12 13.96
C PHE A 192 1.48 -8.75 15.27
N ALA A 193 0.57 -8.08 15.98
CA ALA A 193 0.12 -8.55 17.27
C ALA A 193 -0.73 -9.83 17.17
N VAL A 194 -1.73 -9.84 16.26
CA VAL A 194 -2.62 -11.00 16.12
C VAL A 194 -1.91 -12.20 15.52
N GLU A 195 -1.03 -12.00 14.55
CA GLU A 195 -0.31 -13.10 13.91
C GLU A 195 0.71 -13.76 14.85
N SER A 196 1.33 -12.95 15.73
CA SER A 196 2.15 -13.48 16.83
C SER A 196 1.32 -14.29 17.81
N LEU A 197 0.14 -13.80 18.20
CA LEU A 197 -0.79 -14.50 19.09
C LEU A 197 -1.28 -15.83 18.47
N MET A 198 -1.61 -15.83 17.16
CA MET A 198 -2.05 -17.04 16.45
C MET A 198 -0.95 -18.11 16.42
N ASP A 199 0.29 -17.70 16.18
CA ASP A 199 1.44 -18.58 16.18
C ASP A 199 1.71 -19.17 17.58
N GLU A 200 1.59 -18.36 18.64
CA GLU A 200 1.73 -18.81 20.03
C GLU A 200 0.62 -19.78 20.45
N LEU A 201 -0.63 -19.55 20.03
CA LEU A 201 -1.74 -20.48 20.28
C LEU A 201 -1.51 -21.83 19.58
N ALA A 202 -1.12 -21.80 18.31
CA ALA A 202 -0.80 -23.00 17.54
C ALA A 202 0.32 -23.81 18.22
N TYR A 203 1.38 -23.13 18.63
CA TYR A 203 2.51 -23.76 19.34
C TYR A 203 2.09 -24.40 20.68
N LYS A 204 1.24 -23.71 21.49
CA LYS A 204 0.74 -24.22 22.78
C LYS A 204 -0.03 -25.53 22.64
N ILE A 205 -0.79 -25.72 21.58
CA ILE A 205 -1.58 -26.93 21.33
C ILE A 205 -0.84 -27.93 20.41
N LYS A 206 0.41 -27.65 20.04
CA LYS A 206 1.25 -28.46 19.14
C LYS A 206 0.63 -28.68 17.74
N MET A 207 -0.05 -27.65 17.21
CA MET A 207 -0.61 -27.64 15.87
C MET A 207 0.32 -26.87 14.92
N ASP A 208 0.38 -27.29 13.65
CA ASP A 208 1.09 -26.51 12.62
C ASP A 208 0.46 -25.12 12.45
N PRO A 209 1.25 -24.03 12.39
CA PRO A 209 0.73 -22.67 12.26
C PRO A 209 -0.11 -22.43 10.99
N VAL A 210 0.14 -23.14 9.90
CA VAL A 210 -0.68 -23.05 8.68
C VAL A 210 -2.00 -23.77 8.89
N GLU A 211 -1.99 -24.99 9.43
CA GLU A 211 -3.21 -25.75 9.75
C GLU A 211 -4.09 -24.98 10.74
N PHE A 212 -3.47 -24.32 11.73
CA PHE A 212 -4.19 -23.50 12.71
C PHE A 212 -4.92 -22.32 12.02
N ARG A 213 -4.26 -21.67 11.04
CA ARG A 213 -4.85 -20.57 10.28
C ARG A 213 -5.97 -21.06 9.36
N LEU A 214 -5.76 -22.14 8.62
CA LEU A 214 -6.78 -22.77 7.77
C LEU A 214 -8.06 -23.08 8.56
N LYS A 215 -7.93 -23.57 9.80
CA LYS A 215 -9.07 -23.86 10.66
C LYS A 215 -9.87 -22.62 11.10
N ASN A 216 -9.19 -21.49 11.33
CA ASN A 216 -9.80 -20.30 11.93
C ASN A 216 -10.09 -19.18 10.94
N LEU A 217 -9.74 -19.34 9.66
CA LEU A 217 -10.08 -18.45 8.56
C LEU A 217 -11.28 -19.03 7.79
N ARG A 218 -12.28 -18.21 7.53
CA ARG A 218 -13.51 -18.65 6.84
C ARG A 218 -13.48 -18.45 5.34
N ASP A 219 -12.61 -17.54 4.88
CA ASP A 219 -12.55 -17.16 3.47
C ASP A 219 -11.60 -18.11 2.72
N GLU A 220 -12.15 -18.80 1.72
CA GLU A 220 -11.43 -19.74 0.85
C GLU A 220 -10.25 -19.11 0.10
N VAL A 221 -10.25 -17.78 -0.06
CA VAL A 221 -9.12 -17.07 -0.66
C VAL A 221 -7.86 -17.26 0.18
N TYR A 222 -7.97 -17.14 1.52
CA TYR A 222 -6.80 -17.40 2.39
C TYR A 222 -6.35 -18.85 2.33
N HIS A 223 -7.27 -19.82 2.19
CA HIS A 223 -6.92 -21.23 2.14
C HIS A 223 -6.01 -21.51 0.94
N ARG A 224 -6.45 -21.16 -0.29
CA ARG A 224 -5.62 -21.37 -1.48
C ARG A 224 -4.32 -20.57 -1.46
N GLN A 225 -4.33 -19.33 -0.92
CA GLN A 225 -3.13 -18.51 -0.81
C GLN A 225 -2.13 -19.09 0.19
N LEU A 226 -2.58 -19.57 1.35
CA LEU A 226 -1.75 -20.25 2.34
C LEU A 226 -1.10 -21.51 1.76
N GLU A 227 -1.87 -22.36 1.07
CA GLU A 227 -1.38 -23.58 0.44
C GLU A 227 -0.34 -23.29 -0.65
N ARG A 228 -0.63 -22.32 -1.53
CA ARG A 228 0.28 -21.94 -2.62
C ARG A 228 1.59 -21.34 -2.07
N ALA A 229 1.51 -20.40 -1.14
CA ALA A 229 2.69 -19.76 -0.56
C ALA A 229 3.50 -20.72 0.34
N ALA A 230 2.86 -21.64 1.07
CA ALA A 230 3.52 -22.70 1.83
C ALA A 230 4.32 -23.64 0.92
N LYS A 231 3.77 -24.00 -0.24
CA LYS A 231 4.48 -24.80 -1.26
C LYS A 231 5.69 -24.04 -1.80
N GLU A 232 5.54 -22.75 -2.12
CA GLU A 232 6.60 -21.93 -2.71
C GLU A 232 7.78 -21.69 -1.77
N ILE A 233 7.52 -21.47 -0.47
CA ILE A 233 8.60 -21.33 0.51
C ILE A 233 9.21 -22.67 0.91
N GLY A 234 8.54 -23.77 0.63
CA GLY A 234 8.95 -25.12 1.05
C GLY A 234 8.67 -25.36 2.54
N TRP A 235 7.47 -25.07 3.00
CA TRP A 235 7.04 -25.13 4.40
C TRP A 235 7.29 -26.47 5.09
N SER A 236 7.27 -27.57 4.34
CA SER A 236 7.57 -28.92 4.85
C SER A 236 8.98 -29.07 5.46
N ARG A 237 9.91 -28.15 5.16
CA ARG A 237 11.27 -28.10 5.75
C ARG A 237 11.29 -27.44 7.14
N ARG A 238 10.18 -26.81 7.55
CA ARG A 238 10.09 -26.11 8.83
C ARG A 238 10.27 -27.08 9.98
N ASN A 239 11.14 -26.73 10.93
CA ASN A 239 11.24 -27.49 12.18
C ASN A 239 9.98 -27.21 13.02
N PRO A 240 9.20 -28.23 13.41
CA PRO A 240 8.00 -28.04 14.23
C PRO A 240 8.31 -27.54 15.65
N VAL A 241 9.56 -27.74 16.13
CA VAL A 241 10.01 -27.30 17.45
C VAL A 241 10.73 -25.96 17.31
N ALA A 242 10.17 -24.91 17.91
CA ALA A 242 10.81 -23.60 17.94
C ALA A 242 12.16 -23.67 18.68
N GLY A 243 13.22 -23.14 18.06
CA GLY A 243 14.60 -23.23 18.56
C GLY A 243 15.24 -24.61 18.46
N GLY A 244 14.57 -25.61 17.88
CA GLY A 244 14.98 -27.00 17.85
C GLY A 244 16.14 -27.34 16.90
N ASN A 245 16.54 -26.40 16.01
CA ASN A 245 17.69 -26.62 15.13
C ASN A 245 19.01 -26.61 15.91
N ALA A 246 19.95 -27.47 15.52
CA ALA A 246 21.27 -27.57 16.16
C ALA A 246 22.19 -26.40 15.71
N GLY A 247 23.23 -26.12 16.49
CA GLY A 247 24.25 -25.12 16.20
C GLY A 247 23.83 -23.67 16.52
N PRO A 248 24.76 -22.71 16.34
CA PRO A 248 24.49 -21.29 16.63
C PRO A 248 23.66 -20.61 15.54
N MET A 249 23.79 -21.02 14.28
CA MET A 249 23.02 -20.48 13.16
C MET A 249 21.73 -21.27 12.99
N LYS A 250 20.61 -20.70 13.39
CA LYS A 250 19.31 -21.37 13.43
C LYS A 250 18.35 -20.83 12.38
N ARG A 251 17.84 -21.68 11.52
CA ARG A 251 16.82 -21.33 10.53
C ARG A 251 15.42 -21.53 11.08
N GLY A 252 14.52 -20.65 10.69
CA GLY A 252 13.11 -20.73 11.04
C GLY A 252 12.21 -20.13 9.97
N MET A 253 10.98 -20.63 9.93
CA MET A 253 9.94 -20.16 9.00
C MET A 253 8.71 -19.69 9.77
N GLY A 254 8.10 -18.61 9.29
CA GLY A 254 6.87 -18.04 9.83
C GLY A 254 5.89 -17.67 8.74
N CYS A 255 4.63 -17.57 9.08
CA CYS A 255 3.55 -17.14 8.17
C CYS A 255 2.63 -16.15 8.86
N ALA A 256 1.94 -15.35 8.05
CA ALA A 256 0.94 -14.39 8.50
C ALA A 256 -0.03 -14.06 7.36
N VAL A 257 -1.20 -13.53 7.72
CA VAL A 257 -2.24 -13.10 6.78
C VAL A 257 -2.59 -11.61 6.97
N GLY A 258 -3.13 -10.98 5.93
CA GLY A 258 -3.51 -9.58 5.95
C GLY A 258 -4.74 -9.31 5.08
N THR A 259 -5.41 -8.19 5.32
CA THR A 259 -6.55 -7.72 4.50
C THR A 259 -6.55 -6.22 4.37
N TRP A 260 -7.10 -5.73 3.25
CA TRP A 260 -7.28 -4.29 2.99
C TRP A 260 -8.56 -4.05 2.18
N GLY A 261 -9.07 -2.81 2.22
CA GLY A 261 -10.28 -2.44 1.48
C GLY A 261 -10.09 -2.35 -0.03
N GLY A 262 -9.25 -1.45 -0.49
CA GLY A 262 -8.82 -1.30 -1.89
C GLY A 262 -9.91 -0.89 -2.90
N GLY A 263 -11.09 -0.42 -2.46
CA GLY A 263 -12.19 -0.06 -3.35
C GLY A 263 -12.07 1.35 -3.94
N GLY A 264 -12.73 1.59 -5.08
CA GLY A 264 -12.77 2.88 -5.76
C GLY A 264 -13.93 3.80 -5.37
N ASN A 265 -13.94 4.99 -5.99
CA ASN A 265 -14.99 6.00 -5.86
C ASN A 265 -15.18 6.76 -7.19
N ASN A 266 -16.23 7.60 -7.28
CA ASN A 266 -16.66 8.30 -8.48
C ASN A 266 -16.03 9.69 -8.69
N GLN A 267 -14.89 9.98 -8.11
CA GLN A 267 -14.30 11.33 -8.17
C GLN A 267 -13.48 11.59 -9.45
N CYS A 268 -13.04 10.52 -10.15
CA CYS A 268 -12.23 10.69 -11.36
C CYS A 268 -13.06 11.06 -12.57
N LYS A 269 -12.67 12.14 -13.25
CA LYS A 269 -13.21 12.61 -14.55
C LYS A 269 -12.08 12.54 -15.57
N VAL A 270 -12.28 11.77 -16.62
CA VAL A 270 -11.25 11.45 -17.61
C VAL A 270 -11.69 11.92 -18.99
N ASP A 271 -10.80 12.55 -19.73
CA ASP A 271 -11.01 12.90 -21.14
C ASP A 271 -10.11 12.04 -22.03
N VAL A 272 -10.67 11.49 -23.11
CA VAL A 272 -9.91 10.88 -24.22
C VAL A 272 -10.17 11.68 -25.49
N THR A 273 -9.09 12.26 -26.02
CA THR A 273 -9.14 13.06 -27.25
C THR A 273 -8.42 12.32 -28.38
N ILE A 274 -9.09 12.18 -29.52
CA ILE A 274 -8.52 11.67 -30.78
C ILE A 274 -8.47 12.84 -31.75
N SER A 275 -7.28 13.19 -32.22
CA SER A 275 -7.07 14.29 -33.15
C SER A 275 -7.02 13.77 -34.60
N ARG A 276 -7.24 14.68 -35.55
CA ARG A 276 -7.27 14.38 -36.98
C ARG A 276 -5.95 13.87 -37.54
N ASP A 277 -4.83 14.19 -36.90
CA ASP A 277 -3.47 13.71 -37.22
C ASP A 277 -3.18 12.29 -36.70
N GLY A 278 -4.15 11.66 -36.05
CA GLY A 278 -4.02 10.33 -35.46
C GLY A 278 -3.51 10.31 -34.03
N SER A 279 -3.16 11.44 -33.45
CA SER A 279 -2.73 11.50 -32.04
C SER A 279 -3.89 11.19 -31.08
N VAL A 280 -3.58 10.43 -30.02
CA VAL A 280 -4.52 10.08 -28.95
C VAL A 280 -3.97 10.54 -27.61
N VAL A 281 -4.78 11.30 -26.87
CA VAL A 281 -4.43 11.83 -25.55
C VAL A 281 -5.48 11.41 -24.53
N VAL A 282 -5.05 10.81 -23.41
CA VAL A 282 -5.87 10.61 -22.22
C VAL A 282 -5.45 11.60 -21.14
N ALA A 283 -6.42 12.32 -20.55
CA ALA A 283 -6.15 13.43 -19.62
C ALA A 283 -6.97 13.31 -18.34
N VAL A 284 -6.30 13.45 -17.19
CA VAL A 284 -6.90 13.43 -15.84
C VAL A 284 -5.95 14.06 -14.82
N GLY A 285 -6.47 14.74 -13.80
CA GLY A 285 -5.66 15.46 -12.81
C GLY A 285 -5.00 14.60 -11.74
N THR A 286 -5.04 13.28 -11.84
CA THR A 286 -4.38 12.34 -10.90
C THR A 286 -2.86 12.43 -10.99
N GLN A 287 -2.16 11.94 -9.97
CA GLN A 287 -0.70 11.86 -9.93
C GLN A 287 -0.24 10.38 -9.94
N ASP A 288 1.03 10.15 -10.31
CA ASP A 288 1.67 8.84 -10.24
C ASP A 288 2.72 8.84 -9.12
N LEU A 289 2.52 7.97 -8.12
CA LEU A 289 3.42 7.81 -6.96
C LEU A 289 4.53 6.77 -7.20
N GLY A 290 4.71 6.31 -8.45
CA GLY A 290 5.50 5.13 -8.78
C GLY A 290 4.65 3.84 -8.81
N THR A 291 3.31 3.98 -8.84
CA THR A 291 2.36 2.85 -8.92
C THR A 291 2.01 2.45 -10.35
N GLY A 292 2.58 3.13 -11.35
CA GLY A 292 2.36 2.84 -12.77
C GLY A 292 1.06 3.43 -13.33
N THR A 293 0.53 4.49 -12.71
CA THR A 293 -0.69 5.19 -13.13
C THR A 293 -0.61 5.64 -14.59
N ARG A 294 0.51 6.21 -15.02
CA ARG A 294 0.76 6.61 -16.42
C ARG A 294 0.64 5.42 -17.38
N THR A 295 1.21 4.28 -17.00
CA THR A 295 1.26 3.10 -17.86
C THR A 295 -0.11 2.47 -18.06
N TYR A 296 -0.84 2.16 -16.98
CA TYR A 296 -2.14 1.50 -17.15
C TYR A 296 -3.20 2.43 -17.76
N THR A 297 -3.14 3.74 -17.52
CA THR A 297 -4.03 4.72 -18.15
C THR A 297 -3.89 4.69 -19.67
N ARG A 298 -2.66 4.66 -20.19
CA ARG A 298 -2.39 4.51 -21.64
C ARG A 298 -2.80 3.14 -22.17
N ALA A 299 -2.48 2.07 -21.43
CA ALA A 299 -2.76 0.70 -21.84
C ALA A 299 -4.26 0.45 -22.08
N ILE A 300 -5.12 0.94 -21.16
CA ILE A 300 -6.58 0.79 -21.29
C ILE A 300 -7.11 1.46 -22.57
N VAL A 301 -6.64 2.68 -22.87
CA VAL A 301 -7.07 3.40 -24.06
C VAL A 301 -6.52 2.74 -25.33
N ALA A 302 -5.26 2.32 -25.32
CA ALA A 302 -4.62 1.66 -26.45
C ALA A 302 -5.34 0.34 -26.80
N GLU A 303 -5.64 -0.48 -25.79
CA GLU A 303 -6.38 -1.72 -25.98
C GLU A 303 -7.76 -1.49 -26.60
N GLU A 304 -8.52 -0.52 -26.08
CA GLU A 304 -9.87 -0.23 -26.56
C GLU A 304 -9.90 0.29 -28.01
N LEU A 305 -8.87 1.04 -28.41
CA LEU A 305 -8.73 1.61 -29.75
C LEU A 305 -7.91 0.72 -30.72
N GLY A 306 -7.45 -0.45 -30.27
CA GLY A 306 -6.64 -1.36 -31.09
C GLY A 306 -5.26 -0.80 -31.47
N LEU A 307 -4.69 0.05 -30.63
CA LEU A 307 -3.42 0.74 -30.82
C LEU A 307 -2.30 0.14 -29.95
N GLY A 308 -1.06 0.51 -30.22
CA GLY A 308 0.05 0.26 -29.33
C GLY A 308 0.05 1.24 -28.14
N ILE A 309 0.57 0.82 -26.99
CA ILE A 309 0.64 1.69 -25.80
C ILE A 309 1.41 2.99 -26.06
N ASN A 310 2.38 2.98 -26.98
CA ASN A 310 3.18 4.16 -27.34
C ASN A 310 2.46 5.13 -28.28
N ASP A 311 1.34 4.72 -28.86
CA ASP A 311 0.51 5.58 -29.72
C ASP A 311 -0.44 6.47 -28.90
N VAL A 312 -0.57 6.18 -27.59
CA VAL A 312 -1.39 6.96 -26.65
C VAL A 312 -0.47 7.78 -25.73
N LYS A 313 -0.76 9.07 -25.61
CA LYS A 313 -0.09 9.99 -24.68
C LYS A 313 -0.99 10.24 -23.47
N GLU A 314 -0.42 10.25 -22.30
CA GLU A 314 -1.10 10.63 -21.07
C GLU A 314 -0.76 12.07 -20.66
N ARG A 315 -1.75 12.76 -20.12
CA ARG A 315 -1.58 14.03 -19.41
C ARG A 315 -2.19 13.87 -18.03
N ILE A 316 -1.33 13.74 -17.00
CA ILE A 316 -1.74 13.59 -15.62
C ILE A 316 -0.97 14.58 -14.72
N GLY A 317 -1.39 14.71 -13.46
CA GLY A 317 -0.66 15.50 -12.45
C GLY A 317 -0.88 17.01 -12.58
N ASN A 318 -2.00 17.47 -13.13
CA ASN A 318 -2.29 18.90 -13.21
C ASN A 318 -3.74 19.19 -12.82
N SER A 319 -3.95 20.11 -11.89
CA SER A 319 -5.28 20.47 -11.37
C SER A 319 -6.21 21.18 -12.39
N LYS A 320 -5.71 21.52 -13.58
CA LYS A 320 -6.54 22.05 -14.69
C LYS A 320 -7.13 20.96 -15.56
N LEU A 321 -6.77 19.71 -15.31
CA LEU A 321 -7.36 18.53 -15.96
C LEU A 321 -8.58 18.04 -15.18
N GLY A 322 -9.23 16.99 -15.66
CA GLY A 322 -10.37 16.39 -14.98
C GLY A 322 -10.09 16.01 -13.53
N ALA A 323 -11.06 16.18 -12.65
CA ALA A 323 -10.94 15.89 -11.23
C ALA A 323 -10.45 14.46 -10.96
N ALA A 324 -9.74 14.29 -9.86
CA ALA A 324 -9.30 12.98 -9.37
C ALA A 324 -9.23 12.96 -7.83
N ASN A 325 -9.42 11.79 -7.25
CA ASN A 325 -9.23 11.58 -5.82
C ASN A 325 -7.75 11.62 -5.44
N PRO A 326 -7.42 11.99 -4.19
CA PRO A 326 -6.07 11.81 -3.66
C PRO A 326 -5.64 10.34 -3.69
N SER A 327 -4.34 10.09 -3.88
CA SER A 327 -3.78 8.74 -3.91
C SER A 327 -3.51 8.23 -2.49
N GLY A 328 -4.51 7.59 -1.89
CA GLY A 328 -4.46 6.96 -0.57
C GLY A 328 -5.53 5.90 -0.43
N GLY A 329 -5.40 5.01 0.57
CA GLY A 329 -6.33 3.92 0.77
C GLY A 329 -6.35 2.86 -0.34
N SER A 330 -5.35 2.87 -1.22
CA SER A 330 -5.29 2.07 -2.46
C SER A 330 -6.44 2.33 -3.42
N THR A 331 -7.02 3.55 -3.39
CA THR A 331 -8.24 3.86 -4.14
C THR A 331 -7.99 4.37 -5.57
N THR A 332 -6.76 4.72 -5.94
CA THR A 332 -6.47 5.37 -7.24
C THR A 332 -6.81 4.46 -8.42
N ALA A 333 -6.26 3.25 -8.48
CA ALA A 333 -6.52 2.35 -9.60
C ALA A 333 -8.02 2.02 -9.78
N PRO A 334 -8.76 1.61 -8.73
CA PRO A 334 -10.19 1.29 -8.86
C PRO A 334 -11.11 2.51 -9.01
N SER A 335 -10.61 3.74 -8.80
CA SER A 335 -11.35 4.96 -9.13
C SER A 335 -11.08 5.42 -10.56
N LEU A 336 -9.82 5.33 -10.99
CA LEU A 336 -9.37 5.89 -12.28
C LEU A 336 -9.65 4.95 -13.44
N SER A 337 -9.27 3.66 -13.33
CA SER A 337 -9.37 2.72 -14.45
C SER A 337 -10.79 2.53 -15.00
N PRO A 338 -11.86 2.48 -14.17
CA PRO A 338 -13.22 2.44 -14.67
C PRO A 338 -13.61 3.69 -15.48
N SER A 339 -13.14 4.87 -15.06
CA SER A 339 -13.40 6.12 -15.77
C SER A 339 -12.61 6.21 -17.08
N VAL A 340 -11.36 5.70 -17.09
CA VAL A 340 -10.55 5.61 -18.32
C VAL A 340 -11.18 4.65 -19.32
N LYS A 341 -11.64 3.48 -18.85
CA LYS A 341 -12.32 2.49 -19.71
C LYS A 341 -13.58 3.04 -20.33
N ASP A 342 -14.42 3.72 -19.54
CA ASP A 342 -15.66 4.37 -20.02
C ASP A 342 -15.36 5.45 -21.07
N ALA A 343 -14.36 6.31 -20.84
CA ALA A 343 -13.93 7.31 -21.84
C ALA A 343 -13.43 6.64 -23.12
N ALA A 344 -12.63 5.60 -23.02
CA ALA A 344 -12.07 4.88 -24.16
C ALA A 344 -13.17 4.19 -25.00
N ILE A 345 -14.15 3.55 -24.34
CA ILE A 345 -15.33 2.95 -25.01
C ILE A 345 -16.11 4.03 -25.76
N LYS A 346 -16.41 5.17 -25.12
CA LYS A 346 -17.12 6.28 -25.76
C LYS A 346 -16.34 6.84 -26.95
N ALA A 347 -15.01 7.02 -26.81
CA ALA A 347 -14.14 7.45 -27.92
C ALA A 347 -14.19 6.46 -29.10
N ARG A 348 -14.15 5.15 -28.82
CA ARG A 348 -14.25 4.09 -29.82
C ARG A 348 -15.61 4.15 -30.55
N VAL A 349 -16.71 4.34 -29.83
CA VAL A 349 -18.05 4.46 -30.43
C VAL A 349 -18.13 5.70 -31.33
N MET A 350 -17.71 6.88 -30.84
CA MET A 350 -17.67 8.11 -31.65
C MET A 350 -16.83 7.94 -32.92
N MET A 351 -15.70 7.23 -32.81
CA MET A 351 -14.83 6.94 -33.93
C MET A 351 -15.50 5.97 -34.92
N ALA A 352 -16.15 4.92 -34.41
CA ALA A 352 -16.87 3.93 -35.22
C ALA A 352 -18.00 4.61 -36.03
N GLU A 353 -18.82 5.42 -35.39
CA GLU A 353 -19.88 6.20 -36.08
C GLU A 353 -19.29 7.08 -37.19
N ARG A 354 -18.14 7.68 -36.96
CA ARG A 354 -17.50 8.59 -37.94
C ARG A 354 -16.95 7.85 -39.15
N VAL A 355 -16.39 6.66 -38.97
CA VAL A 355 -15.79 5.89 -40.08
C VAL A 355 -16.75 4.94 -40.75
N ALA A 356 -17.93 4.69 -40.19
CA ALA A 356 -18.94 3.78 -40.73
C ALA A 356 -19.26 4.04 -42.23
N PRO A 357 -19.46 5.29 -42.72
CA PRO A 357 -19.67 5.56 -44.16
C PRO A 357 -18.49 5.12 -45.03
N LEU A 358 -17.25 5.21 -44.53
CA LEU A 358 -16.03 4.82 -45.25
C LEU A 358 -15.87 3.34 -45.33
N LEU A 359 -16.51 2.58 -44.44
CA LEU A 359 -16.50 1.11 -44.35
C LEU A 359 -17.78 0.47 -44.93
N GLY A 360 -18.45 1.16 -45.86
CA GLY A 360 -19.61 0.63 -46.55
C GLY A 360 -20.91 0.73 -45.74
N ASN A 361 -21.04 1.72 -44.91
CA ASN A 361 -22.15 1.91 -43.96
C ASN A 361 -22.32 0.73 -42.99
N ALA A 362 -21.20 0.16 -42.55
CA ALA A 362 -21.20 -0.84 -41.51
C ALA A 362 -21.80 -0.27 -40.22
N LYS A 363 -22.45 -1.10 -39.42
CA LYS A 363 -22.94 -0.66 -38.12
C LYS A 363 -21.77 -0.43 -37.16
N PRO A 364 -21.82 0.56 -36.25
CA PRO A 364 -20.72 0.86 -35.33
C PRO A 364 -20.24 -0.34 -34.50
N GLU A 365 -21.14 -1.22 -34.12
CA GLU A 365 -20.86 -2.46 -33.37
C GLU A 365 -20.14 -3.55 -34.19
N GLU A 366 -20.19 -3.47 -35.54
CA GLU A 366 -19.49 -4.37 -36.44
C GLU A 366 -18.07 -3.92 -36.79
N ILE A 367 -17.71 -2.68 -36.34
CA ILE A 367 -16.40 -2.09 -36.65
C ILE A 367 -15.37 -2.56 -35.64
N VAL A 368 -14.33 -3.20 -36.14
CA VAL A 368 -13.22 -3.77 -35.36
C VAL A 368 -12.04 -2.81 -35.38
N PHE A 369 -11.50 -2.54 -34.20
CA PHE A 369 -10.27 -1.78 -33.96
C PHE A 369 -9.18 -2.75 -33.54
N ALA A 370 -8.17 -2.96 -34.37
CA ALA A 370 -7.08 -3.89 -34.06
C ALA A 370 -5.83 -3.58 -34.89
N GLY A 371 -4.64 -3.67 -34.24
CA GLY A 371 -3.35 -3.54 -34.91
C GLY A 371 -3.14 -2.25 -35.68
N GLY A 372 -3.64 -1.12 -35.16
CA GLY A 372 -3.56 0.20 -35.79
C GLY A 372 -4.46 0.35 -37.03
N LYS A 373 -5.49 -0.47 -37.14
CA LYS A 373 -6.45 -0.47 -38.25
C LYS A 373 -7.89 -0.47 -37.73
N VAL A 374 -8.79 0.07 -38.57
CA VAL A 374 -10.23 0.05 -38.33
C VAL A 374 -10.88 -0.65 -39.53
N SER A 375 -11.66 -1.69 -39.31
CA SER A 375 -12.17 -2.56 -40.39
C SER A 375 -13.59 -3.04 -40.14
N ALA A 376 -14.34 -3.24 -41.24
CA ALA A 376 -15.64 -3.89 -41.25
C ALA A 376 -15.95 -4.43 -42.66
N GLY A 377 -16.68 -5.55 -42.79
CA GLY A 377 -17.21 -6.03 -44.05
C GLY A 377 -16.14 -6.24 -45.13
N GLY A 378 -14.93 -6.65 -44.79
CA GLY A 378 -13.80 -6.84 -45.70
C GLY A 378 -13.09 -5.56 -46.14
N ARG A 379 -13.53 -4.39 -45.68
CA ARG A 379 -12.86 -3.08 -45.86
C ARG A 379 -11.99 -2.76 -44.64
N SER A 380 -10.86 -2.07 -44.88
CA SER A 380 -9.95 -1.70 -43.83
C SER A 380 -9.33 -0.32 -44.09
N LEU A 381 -9.21 0.47 -43.05
CA LEU A 381 -8.51 1.78 -43.03
C LEU A 381 -7.34 1.68 -42.05
N SER A 382 -6.21 2.32 -42.37
CA SER A 382 -5.20 2.57 -41.36
C SER A 382 -5.74 3.57 -40.32
N TRP A 383 -5.12 3.62 -39.13
CA TRP A 383 -5.50 4.58 -38.10
C TRP A 383 -5.49 6.02 -38.63
N GLN A 384 -4.44 6.44 -39.36
CA GLN A 384 -4.32 7.76 -39.98
C GLN A 384 -5.41 8.03 -41.01
N GLN A 385 -5.78 7.04 -41.84
CA GLN A 385 -6.89 7.21 -42.79
C GLN A 385 -8.24 7.38 -42.07
N ALA A 386 -8.45 6.62 -41.00
CA ALA A 386 -9.66 6.71 -40.20
C ALA A 386 -9.77 8.09 -39.50
N THR A 387 -8.71 8.54 -38.84
CA THR A 387 -8.69 9.83 -38.12
C THR A 387 -8.69 11.04 -39.03
N ALA A 388 -8.17 10.93 -40.26
CA ALA A 388 -8.25 12.00 -41.25
C ALA A 388 -9.71 12.44 -41.58
N SER A 389 -10.70 11.57 -41.32
CA SER A 389 -12.12 11.87 -41.49
C SER A 389 -12.72 12.72 -40.34
N LEU A 390 -11.98 12.90 -39.25
CA LEU A 390 -12.46 13.66 -38.09
C LEU A 390 -12.57 15.16 -38.37
N PRO A 391 -13.41 15.89 -37.62
CA PRO A 391 -13.42 17.36 -37.61
C PRO A 391 -12.02 17.94 -37.29
N ALA A 392 -11.77 19.18 -37.63
CA ALA A 392 -10.51 19.87 -37.35
C ALA A 392 -10.18 19.89 -35.84
N ALA A 393 -11.19 19.97 -34.99
CA ALA A 393 -11.05 19.92 -33.53
C ALA A 393 -10.84 18.50 -32.97
N GLY A 394 -10.87 17.46 -33.81
CA GLY A 394 -10.88 16.08 -33.36
C GLY A 394 -12.21 15.67 -32.71
N ILE A 395 -12.17 14.63 -31.89
CA ILE A 395 -13.24 14.19 -30.99
C ILE A 395 -12.71 14.06 -29.57
N THR A 396 -13.54 14.40 -28.58
CA THR A 396 -13.22 14.20 -27.15
C THR A 396 -14.39 13.49 -26.49
N SER A 397 -14.11 12.41 -25.81
CA SER A 397 -15.05 11.69 -24.96
C SER A 397 -14.77 11.96 -23.49
N HIS A 398 -15.85 11.95 -22.68
CA HIS A 398 -15.80 12.18 -21.24
C HIS A 398 -16.18 10.90 -20.51
N GLY A 399 -15.25 10.39 -19.70
CA GLY A 399 -15.43 9.16 -18.93
C GLY A 399 -15.97 9.41 -17.53
N GLU A 400 -16.87 8.54 -17.13
CA GLU A 400 -17.45 8.49 -15.80
C GLU A 400 -17.11 7.18 -15.11
N TRP A 401 -17.06 7.21 -13.78
CA TRP A 401 -16.76 6.02 -13.01
C TRP A 401 -17.84 4.96 -13.13
N ARG A 402 -17.43 3.73 -13.39
CA ARG A 402 -18.29 2.55 -13.50
C ARG A 402 -18.09 1.61 -12.32
N ALA A 403 -19.11 1.50 -11.49
CA ALA A 403 -19.07 0.68 -10.27
C ALA A 403 -18.90 -0.82 -10.55
N ASP A 404 -19.35 -1.29 -11.71
CA ASP A 404 -19.25 -2.69 -12.15
C ASP A 404 -17.83 -3.14 -12.53
N LEU A 405 -16.92 -2.19 -12.80
CA LEU A 405 -15.53 -2.45 -13.16
C LEU A 405 -14.55 -2.40 -11.97
N GLN A 406 -15.04 -2.25 -10.75
CA GLN A 406 -14.23 -2.27 -9.54
C GLN A 406 -14.84 -3.15 -8.46
N ALA A 407 -14.00 -3.65 -7.56
CA ALA A 407 -14.42 -4.39 -6.38
C ALA A 407 -13.65 -3.93 -5.13
N ARG A 408 -13.92 -4.56 -4.00
CA ARG A 408 -13.31 -4.29 -2.71
C ARG A 408 -12.86 -5.57 -2.04
N GLY A 409 -11.97 -5.43 -1.08
CA GLY A 409 -11.47 -6.52 -0.28
C GLY A 409 -10.34 -7.25 -0.99
N VAL A 410 -9.15 -7.09 -0.44
CA VAL A 410 -7.96 -7.83 -0.85
C VAL A 410 -7.45 -8.66 0.31
N HIS A 411 -6.91 -9.81 -0.01
CA HIS A 411 -6.31 -10.78 0.89
C HIS A 411 -4.84 -10.90 0.54
N GLY A 412 -3.99 -10.96 1.56
CA GLY A 412 -2.57 -11.17 1.38
C GLY A 412 -2.05 -12.19 2.37
N VAL A 413 -1.17 -13.06 1.91
CA VAL A 413 -0.49 -14.05 2.73
C VAL A 413 1.01 -13.89 2.53
N CYS A 414 1.76 -13.84 3.64
CA CYS A 414 3.21 -13.78 3.59
C CYS A 414 3.83 -14.91 4.40
N PHE A 415 4.86 -15.51 3.83
CA PHE A 415 5.77 -16.44 4.49
C PHE A 415 7.17 -15.85 4.51
N ALA A 416 7.91 -16.10 5.57
CA ALA A 416 9.30 -15.69 5.72
C ALA A 416 10.17 -16.84 6.21
N GLU A 417 11.39 -16.94 5.69
CA GLU A 417 12.48 -17.76 6.22
C GLU A 417 13.60 -16.84 6.69
N VAL A 418 14.07 -17.05 7.91
CA VAL A 418 15.19 -16.31 8.50
C VAL A 418 16.24 -17.26 9.05
N GLU A 419 17.47 -16.75 9.19
CA GLU A 419 18.54 -17.37 9.95
C GLU A 419 18.91 -16.47 11.12
N VAL A 420 18.92 -17.01 12.33
CA VAL A 420 19.26 -16.29 13.56
C VAL A 420 20.56 -16.86 14.12
N ASP A 421 21.54 -15.99 14.28
CA ASP A 421 22.75 -16.29 15.06
C ASP A 421 22.43 -16.09 16.55
N VAL A 422 22.36 -17.20 17.31
CA VAL A 422 21.99 -17.13 18.73
C VAL A 422 23.14 -16.68 19.64
N GLU A 423 24.37 -16.56 19.13
CA GLU A 423 25.52 -16.01 19.84
C GLU A 423 25.58 -14.50 19.79
N THR A 424 25.11 -13.89 18.67
CA THR A 424 25.11 -12.45 18.47
C THR A 424 23.73 -11.82 18.51
N GLY A 425 22.67 -12.61 18.37
CA GLY A 425 21.28 -12.13 18.22
C GLY A 425 20.97 -11.59 16.82
N HIS A 426 21.90 -11.68 15.86
CA HIS A 426 21.68 -11.16 14.53
C HIS A 426 20.67 -12.00 13.74
N VAL A 427 19.73 -11.31 13.08
CA VAL A 427 18.71 -11.92 12.21
C VAL A 427 19.05 -11.61 10.75
N LYS A 428 19.22 -12.67 9.95
CA LYS A 428 19.42 -12.60 8.50
C LYS A 428 18.16 -13.10 7.80
N PRO A 429 17.41 -12.25 7.10
CA PRO A 429 16.32 -12.70 6.23
C PRO A 429 16.89 -13.52 5.06
N ILE A 430 16.25 -14.65 4.74
CA ILE A 430 16.72 -15.57 3.68
C ILE A 430 15.78 -15.53 2.48
N LYS A 431 14.48 -15.71 2.72
CA LYS A 431 13.46 -15.73 1.67
C LYS A 431 12.15 -15.19 2.19
N MET A 432 11.44 -14.44 1.36
CA MET A 432 10.06 -14.02 1.63
C MET A 432 9.19 -14.35 0.41
N VAL A 433 8.05 -14.97 0.65
CA VAL A 433 7.03 -15.27 -0.35
C VAL A 433 5.77 -14.53 0.03
N HIS A 434 5.28 -13.65 -0.83
CA HIS A 434 4.03 -12.93 -0.58
C HIS A 434 3.09 -13.12 -1.77
N ILE A 435 1.92 -13.68 -1.52
CA ILE A 435 0.83 -13.78 -2.49
C ILE A 435 -0.25 -12.77 -2.19
N GLN A 436 -0.71 -12.06 -3.22
CA GLN A 436 -1.69 -10.98 -3.14
C GLN A 436 -2.74 -11.14 -4.23
N ASP A 437 -4.03 -11.15 -3.87
CA ASP A 437 -5.11 -10.99 -4.83
C ASP A 437 -5.33 -9.51 -5.19
N GLY A 438 -6.03 -9.24 -6.27
CA GLY A 438 -6.27 -7.86 -6.71
C GLY A 438 -7.27 -7.76 -7.86
N GLY A 439 -8.03 -8.83 -8.11
CA GLY A 439 -8.94 -8.90 -9.25
C GLY A 439 -8.19 -8.84 -10.58
N LEU A 440 -8.66 -8.00 -11.50
CA LEU A 440 -8.05 -7.82 -12.82
C LEU A 440 -6.72 -7.04 -12.71
N PRO A 441 -5.57 -7.64 -13.01
CA PRO A 441 -4.27 -6.95 -13.00
C PRO A 441 -4.13 -6.02 -14.21
N LEU A 442 -4.11 -4.71 -13.97
CA LEU A 442 -3.89 -3.72 -15.03
C LEU A 442 -2.45 -3.72 -15.55
N ASN A 443 -1.49 -4.02 -14.69
CA ASN A 443 -0.07 -4.16 -15.03
C ASN A 443 0.61 -5.06 -13.99
N ARG A 444 0.98 -6.28 -14.41
CA ARG A 444 1.58 -7.29 -13.52
C ARG A 444 2.90 -6.83 -12.93
N LEU A 445 3.78 -6.22 -13.73
CA LEU A 445 5.09 -5.73 -13.26
C LEU A 445 4.96 -4.72 -12.12
N THR A 446 4.02 -3.76 -12.25
CA THR A 446 3.82 -2.76 -11.20
C THR A 446 3.11 -3.35 -9.98
N MET A 447 2.25 -4.37 -10.13
CA MET A 447 1.69 -5.12 -9.00
C MET A 447 2.80 -5.86 -8.22
N GLU A 448 3.66 -6.60 -8.90
CA GLU A 448 4.80 -7.29 -8.29
C GLU A 448 5.75 -6.30 -7.59
N SER A 449 5.98 -5.13 -8.20
CA SER A 449 6.75 -4.04 -7.58
C SER A 449 6.10 -3.53 -6.29
N GLN A 450 4.76 -3.43 -6.23
CA GLN A 450 4.05 -3.04 -5.01
C GLN A 450 4.16 -4.11 -3.92
N ILE A 451 4.10 -5.39 -4.28
CA ILE A 451 4.29 -6.52 -3.35
C ILE A 451 5.72 -6.50 -2.79
N ASN A 452 6.73 -6.37 -3.64
CA ASN A 452 8.14 -6.23 -3.23
C ASN A 452 8.34 -5.05 -2.27
N GLY A 453 7.83 -3.88 -2.63
CA GLY A 453 7.90 -2.68 -1.78
C GLY A 453 7.21 -2.87 -0.42
N GLY A 454 6.14 -3.66 -0.36
CA GLY A 454 5.48 -4.04 0.90
C GLY A 454 6.36 -4.92 1.78
N MET A 455 6.98 -5.96 1.21
CA MET A 455 7.93 -6.83 1.92
C MET A 455 9.16 -6.06 2.43
N ILE A 456 9.74 -5.18 1.61
CA ILE A 456 10.93 -4.39 1.98
C ILE A 456 10.63 -3.43 3.15
N GLN A 457 9.51 -2.71 3.11
CA GLN A 457 9.11 -1.85 4.23
C GLN A 457 8.84 -2.64 5.50
N SER A 458 8.30 -3.85 5.37
CA SER A 458 8.07 -4.74 6.51
C SER A 458 9.35 -5.28 7.13
N LEU A 459 10.38 -5.54 6.32
CA LEU A 459 11.72 -5.88 6.81
C LEU A 459 12.27 -4.76 7.70
N GLY A 460 12.19 -3.52 7.22
CA GLY A 460 12.60 -2.35 7.99
C GLY A 460 11.87 -2.26 9.32
N MET A 461 10.54 -2.28 9.29
CA MET A 461 9.70 -2.20 10.49
C MET A 461 9.94 -3.36 11.47
N ALA A 462 10.14 -4.58 10.96
CA ALA A 462 10.30 -5.75 11.81
C ALA A 462 11.67 -5.81 12.50
N LEU A 463 12.76 -5.42 11.80
CA LEU A 463 14.12 -5.76 12.22
C LEU A 463 15.01 -4.55 12.57
N TRP A 464 14.78 -3.35 11.98
CA TRP A 464 15.79 -2.28 12.06
C TRP A 464 15.25 -0.89 12.39
N GLU A 465 14.10 -0.50 11.82
CA GLU A 465 13.60 0.87 11.93
C GLU A 465 13.14 1.20 13.35
N GLY A 466 13.65 2.28 13.91
CA GLY A 466 13.26 2.77 15.22
C GLY A 466 13.76 4.18 15.48
N ARG A 467 12.93 4.98 16.12
CA ARG A 467 13.33 6.31 16.63
C ARG A 467 14.14 6.14 17.91
N VAL A 468 15.29 6.79 17.96
CA VAL A 468 16.06 6.95 19.19
C VAL A 468 15.83 8.37 19.70
N MET A 469 15.20 8.47 20.86
CA MET A 469 14.85 9.76 21.46
C MET A 469 15.70 10.06 22.67
N ASP A 470 16.23 11.28 22.75
CA ASP A 470 16.72 11.83 24.02
C ASP A 470 15.53 12.17 24.90
N ALA A 471 15.37 11.47 26.02
CA ALA A 471 14.23 11.63 26.91
C ALA A 471 14.24 12.98 27.68
N GLN A 472 15.39 13.62 27.84
CA GLN A 472 15.53 14.90 28.55
C GLN A 472 15.24 16.07 27.60
N LEU A 473 15.80 16.02 26.40
CA LEU A 473 15.67 17.08 25.41
C LEU A 473 14.45 16.94 24.51
N GLY A 474 13.84 15.74 24.46
CA GLY A 474 12.74 15.45 23.54
C GLY A 474 13.17 15.45 22.06
N MET A 475 14.46 15.28 21.79
CA MET A 475 15.03 15.30 20.44
C MET A 475 15.26 13.92 19.89
N MET A 476 15.02 13.75 18.59
CA MET A 476 15.40 12.55 17.85
C MET A 476 16.91 12.56 17.60
N LEU A 477 17.60 11.48 17.98
CA LEU A 477 19.06 11.35 17.87
C LEU A 477 19.52 10.73 16.54
N ASN A 478 18.61 10.08 15.82
CA ASN A 478 18.91 9.42 14.55
C ASN A 478 18.05 9.92 13.35
N PRO A 479 18.00 11.22 13.06
CA PRO A 479 17.11 11.81 12.06
C PRO A 479 17.72 11.82 10.65
N GLY A 480 18.19 10.68 10.16
CA GLY A 480 18.79 10.58 8.85
C GLY A 480 19.13 9.15 8.43
N PHE A 481 19.40 8.91 7.14
CA PHE A 481 19.69 7.58 6.62
C PHE A 481 21.00 6.96 7.12
N GLY A 482 21.88 7.73 7.75
CA GLY A 482 23.09 7.22 8.37
C GLY A 482 22.81 6.42 9.63
N ASP A 483 21.82 6.87 10.41
CA ASP A 483 21.54 6.36 11.76
C ASP A 483 20.15 5.73 11.91
N TYR A 484 19.16 6.15 11.10
CA TYR A 484 17.86 5.50 10.98
C TYR A 484 17.97 4.40 9.91
N LYS A 485 18.23 3.17 10.35
CA LYS A 485 18.54 2.05 9.47
C LYS A 485 17.32 1.63 8.65
N LEU A 486 17.41 1.82 7.34
CA LEU A 486 16.55 1.17 6.34
C LEU A 486 17.27 -0.06 5.77
N PRO A 487 16.52 -1.08 5.30
CA PRO A 487 17.14 -2.22 4.64
C PRO A 487 17.83 -1.78 3.34
N GLY A 488 19.08 -2.13 3.20
CA GLY A 488 19.88 -1.91 1.98
C GLY A 488 19.93 -3.17 1.11
N SER A 489 20.65 -3.09 0.01
CA SER A 489 20.78 -4.21 -0.95
C SER A 489 21.44 -5.46 -0.35
N LEU A 490 22.32 -5.29 0.66
CA LEU A 490 22.99 -6.40 1.32
C LEU A 490 22.10 -7.17 2.30
N GLU A 491 21.07 -6.54 2.81
CA GLU A 491 20.10 -7.13 3.73
C GLU A 491 18.90 -7.77 3.02
N MET A 492 18.80 -7.61 1.68
CA MET A 492 17.66 -8.15 0.93
C MET A 492 17.70 -9.68 0.89
N PRO A 493 16.61 -10.34 1.30
CA PRO A 493 16.40 -11.76 1.04
C PRO A 493 16.01 -12.01 -0.43
N GLU A 494 15.86 -13.28 -0.79
CA GLU A 494 15.08 -13.64 -1.98
C GLU A 494 13.63 -13.19 -1.80
N LEU A 495 13.16 -12.27 -2.64
CA LEU A 495 11.78 -11.79 -2.65
C LEU A 495 11.00 -12.48 -3.77
N VAL A 496 9.90 -13.16 -3.42
CA VAL A 496 9.02 -13.87 -4.35
C VAL A 496 7.64 -13.24 -4.30
N PRO A 497 7.37 -12.21 -5.13
CA PRO A 497 6.04 -11.63 -5.27
C PRO A 497 5.16 -12.54 -6.13
N LEU A 498 4.01 -12.93 -5.62
CA LEU A 498 3.03 -13.73 -6.34
C LEU A 498 1.72 -12.95 -6.48
N ILE A 499 1.20 -12.88 -7.69
CA ILE A 499 -0.17 -12.44 -7.94
C ILE A 499 -1.07 -13.67 -7.87
N ASP A 500 -2.21 -13.56 -7.18
CA ASP A 500 -3.19 -14.65 -7.09
C ASP A 500 -3.99 -14.75 -8.40
N ASP A 501 -3.49 -15.52 -9.34
CA ASP A 501 -4.12 -15.75 -10.66
C ASP A 501 -5.43 -16.57 -10.60
N ASP A 502 -5.75 -17.12 -9.42
CA ASP A 502 -7.02 -17.80 -9.16
C ASP A 502 -8.13 -16.85 -8.70
N ASP A 503 -7.82 -15.57 -8.50
CA ASP A 503 -8.83 -14.54 -8.33
C ASP A 503 -9.60 -14.34 -9.64
N LYS A 504 -10.86 -14.74 -9.66
CA LYS A 504 -11.73 -14.68 -10.86
C LYS A 504 -12.54 -13.39 -10.95
N ARG A 505 -12.29 -12.41 -10.09
CA ARG A 505 -12.96 -11.11 -10.18
C ARG A 505 -12.43 -10.34 -11.38
N GLU A 506 -13.30 -10.03 -12.33
CA GLU A 506 -12.99 -9.23 -13.53
C GLU A 506 -12.99 -7.73 -13.26
N ALA A 507 -12.91 -7.34 -12.01
CA ALA A 507 -12.94 -5.98 -11.51
C ALA A 507 -11.61 -5.56 -10.93
N VAL A 508 -11.24 -4.28 -11.03
CA VAL A 508 -9.99 -3.74 -10.49
C VAL A 508 -10.11 -3.49 -9.00
N ILE A 509 -9.10 -3.90 -8.25
CA ILE A 509 -8.99 -3.65 -6.82
C ILE A 509 -7.61 -3.06 -6.51
N GLY A 510 -7.56 -2.11 -5.59
CA GLY A 510 -6.30 -1.48 -5.20
C GLY A 510 -5.53 -2.31 -4.17
N ILE A 511 -4.30 -2.67 -4.47
CA ILE A 511 -3.47 -3.56 -3.64
C ILE A 511 -2.34 -2.85 -2.88
N ALA A 512 -2.06 -1.60 -3.22
CA ALA A 512 -0.83 -0.92 -2.79
C ALA A 512 -0.57 -0.96 -1.27
N GLU A 513 -1.61 -0.97 -0.45
CA GLU A 513 -1.51 -1.03 1.01
C GLU A 513 -1.60 -2.46 1.56
N GLY A 514 -2.36 -3.35 0.93
CA GLY A 514 -2.48 -4.75 1.35
C GLY A 514 -1.12 -5.45 1.50
N CYS A 515 -0.22 -5.16 0.59
CA CYS A 515 1.09 -5.83 0.47
C CYS A 515 2.04 -5.66 1.67
N ILE A 516 1.87 -4.64 2.52
CA ILE A 516 2.75 -4.44 3.70
C ILE A 516 2.23 -5.21 4.93
N ILE A 517 0.96 -5.61 4.94
CA ILE A 517 0.27 -5.97 6.17
C ILE A 517 0.77 -7.27 6.81
N PRO A 518 0.83 -8.42 6.10
CA PRO A 518 1.17 -9.69 6.73
C PRO A 518 2.67 -9.88 6.98
N ALA A 519 3.53 -9.17 6.26
CA ALA A 519 4.95 -9.50 6.21
C ALA A 519 5.69 -9.29 7.54
N VAL A 520 5.31 -8.30 8.36
CA VAL A 520 5.89 -8.08 9.70
C VAL A 520 5.62 -9.28 10.61
N GLY A 521 4.36 -9.76 10.64
CA GLY A 521 3.96 -10.92 11.43
C GLY A 521 4.71 -12.20 10.99
N ALA A 522 4.84 -12.42 9.68
CA ALA A 522 5.57 -13.56 9.13
C ALA A 522 7.04 -13.59 9.57
N LEU A 523 7.72 -12.43 9.51
CA LEU A 523 9.12 -12.30 9.93
C LEU A 523 9.31 -12.60 11.42
N VAL A 524 8.48 -12.01 12.29
CA VAL A 524 8.57 -12.22 13.74
C VAL A 524 8.27 -13.67 14.13
N ASN A 525 7.33 -14.32 13.46
CA ASN A 525 7.02 -15.73 13.63
C ASN A 525 8.17 -16.63 13.14
N ALA A 526 8.86 -16.24 12.06
CA ALA A 526 10.06 -16.95 11.59
C ALA A 526 11.21 -16.87 12.60
N VAL A 527 11.45 -15.70 13.21
CA VAL A 527 12.45 -15.53 14.28
C VAL A 527 12.11 -16.43 15.47
N PHE A 528 10.85 -16.44 15.92
CA PHE A 528 10.43 -17.33 17.01
C PHE A 528 10.69 -18.80 16.66
N ASN A 529 10.32 -19.25 15.48
CA ASN A 529 10.57 -20.62 15.05
C ASN A 529 12.08 -20.94 15.01
N ALA A 530 12.92 -19.99 14.59
CA ALA A 530 14.36 -20.17 14.51
C ALA A 530 15.02 -20.36 15.88
N CYS A 531 14.78 -19.46 16.82
CA CYS A 531 15.54 -19.40 18.09
C CYS A 531 14.71 -19.69 19.35
N GLY A 532 13.39 -19.85 19.26
CA GLY A 532 12.50 -20.09 20.41
C GLY A 532 12.18 -18.86 21.25
N VAL A 533 12.70 -17.68 20.88
CA VAL A 533 12.45 -16.42 21.60
C VAL A 533 11.26 -15.69 20.96
N ARG A 534 10.19 -15.47 21.73
CA ARG A 534 9.07 -14.64 21.29
C ARG A 534 9.34 -13.18 21.62
N VAL A 535 9.78 -12.41 20.61
CA VAL A 535 9.93 -10.96 20.72
C VAL A 535 8.57 -10.31 20.45
N ARG A 536 8.02 -9.63 21.44
CA ARG A 536 6.72 -8.96 21.39
C ARG A 536 6.81 -7.43 21.30
N GLU A 537 8.01 -6.92 21.14
CA GLU A 537 8.31 -5.50 20.99
C GLU A 537 9.20 -5.26 19.76
N LEU A 538 8.68 -4.55 18.77
CA LEU A 538 9.42 -4.20 17.56
C LEU A 538 10.35 -2.99 17.77
N PRO A 539 11.44 -2.88 17.01
CA PRO A 539 11.99 -3.89 16.11
C PRO A 539 12.62 -5.07 16.87
N VAL A 540 12.79 -6.21 16.19
CA VAL A 540 13.45 -7.41 16.73
C VAL A 540 14.96 -7.19 16.69
N THR A 541 15.48 -6.53 17.71
CA THR A 541 16.90 -6.21 17.82
C THR A 541 17.72 -7.34 18.45
N PRO A 542 19.05 -7.43 18.20
CA PRO A 542 19.91 -8.48 18.74
C PRO A 542 19.85 -8.62 20.27
N ASP A 543 19.83 -7.53 21.00
CA ASP A 543 19.73 -7.50 22.47
C ASP A 543 18.45 -8.18 22.97
N LYS A 544 17.30 -7.98 22.30
CA LYS A 544 16.02 -8.60 22.67
C LYS A 544 16.07 -10.12 22.50
N ILE A 545 16.74 -10.59 21.45
CA ILE A 545 16.96 -12.03 21.22
C ILE A 545 17.88 -12.60 22.31
N LEU A 546 19.04 -11.96 22.54
CA LEU A 546 20.01 -12.43 23.55
C LEU A 546 19.41 -12.42 24.96
N MET A 547 18.68 -11.36 25.34
CA MET A 547 17.98 -11.31 26.63
C MET A 547 16.91 -12.39 26.76
N GLY A 548 16.21 -12.70 25.67
CA GLY A 548 15.20 -13.77 25.63
C GLY A 548 15.83 -15.14 25.82
N LEU A 549 16.95 -15.41 25.15
CA LEU A 549 17.73 -16.66 25.31
C LEU A 549 18.28 -16.83 26.74
N ALA A 550 18.85 -15.75 27.31
CA ALA A 550 19.41 -15.75 28.66
C ALA A 550 18.34 -15.99 29.76
N LYS A 551 17.12 -15.48 29.55
CA LYS A 551 16.01 -15.69 30.51
C LYS A 551 15.39 -17.09 30.42
N GLY A 552 15.83 -17.93 29.49
CA GLY A 552 15.21 -19.22 29.25
C GLY A 552 13.74 -19.11 28.86
N THR A 553 13.37 -18.02 28.15
CA THR A 553 12.02 -17.79 27.64
C THR A 553 11.66 -18.77 26.50
N GLN A 554 11.97 -20.05 26.71
CA GLN A 554 11.17 -21.09 26.11
C GLN A 554 9.76 -20.90 26.69
N ILE A 555 8.75 -20.81 25.84
CA ILE A 555 7.37 -21.00 26.29
C ILE A 555 7.39 -22.38 26.94
N THR A 556 7.54 -22.40 28.25
CA THR A 556 7.62 -23.63 29.02
C THR A 556 6.40 -24.46 28.66
N GLN A 557 6.66 -25.65 28.15
CA GLN A 557 5.65 -26.68 28.00
C GLN A 557 5.15 -27.01 29.40
N ILE A 558 4.04 -26.43 29.82
CA ILE A 558 3.30 -26.88 30.99
C ILE A 558 2.07 -27.61 30.47
#